data_5836bf18845ec0c755c46ed74c67b438
#
_entry.id   5836bf18845ec0c755c46ed74c67b438
#
_cell.length_a   1.000
_cell.length_b   1.000
_cell.length_c   1.000
_cell.angle_alpha   90.00
_cell.angle_beta   90.00
_cell.angle_gamma   90.00
#
_symmetry.space_group_name_H-M   'P 1'
#
loop_
_entity.id
_entity.type
_entity.pdbx_description
1 polymer ?
#
loop_
_entity_poly.entity_id
_entity_poly.type
_entity_poly.pdbx_seq_one_letter_code
_entity_poly.pdbx_strand_id
1 'polypeptide(L)'
;WQLAIDYIFISMQLPDQKNIQDKDISILYLPPTPYLSSGSGPRLETLTKRLQDIKKDKERNIIVGLLGKGNKNSKILEDFYRVIKRSSIRNPRYQFILLTDIPNVYQSSELPDNMELFRTLNLNTILPLCDLALTDSHSDAWLDCTFAQIPVLKYSPKDMINITPMKLEQQIEYALQNKTTLTQKAKELCDFFERKNREI
;
A
#
# COMPACT_ATOMS: atom_id res chain seq x y z
N TRP A 1 13.99 -12.11 8.39
CA TRP A 1 12.55 -12.16 8.01
C TRP A 1 11.70 -11.34 8.97
N GLN A 2 11.90 -11.46 10.27
CA GLN A 2 11.31 -10.60 11.31
C GLN A 2 11.65 -9.13 11.06
N LEU A 3 12.86 -8.83 10.62
CA LEU A 3 13.36 -7.49 10.29
C LEU A 3 12.56 -6.74 9.23
N ALA A 4 11.92 -7.42 8.26
CA ALA A 4 11.15 -6.73 7.22
C ALA A 4 9.79 -6.24 7.75
N ILE A 5 9.18 -6.98 8.68
CA ILE A 5 7.91 -6.60 9.31
C ILE A 5 8.16 -5.63 10.46
N ASP A 6 9.19 -5.87 11.25
CA ASP A 6 9.66 -4.91 12.24
C ASP A 6 10.06 -3.58 11.56
N TYR A 7 10.56 -3.61 10.31
CA TYR A 7 10.89 -2.41 9.54
C TYR A 7 9.66 -1.58 9.12
N ILE A 8 8.53 -2.22 8.87
CA ILE A 8 7.28 -1.50 8.61
C ILE A 8 6.84 -0.72 9.86
N PHE A 9 7.11 -1.24 11.06
CA PHE A 9 6.77 -0.61 12.33
C PHE A 9 7.94 0.13 12.99
N ILE A 10 9.20 -0.24 12.72
CA ILE A 10 10.40 0.46 13.24
C ILE A 10 10.65 1.77 12.48
N SER A 11 10.35 1.83 11.18
CA SER A 11 10.37 3.12 10.47
C SER A 11 9.22 4.06 10.91
N MET A 12 8.29 3.54 11.69
CA MET A 12 7.26 4.27 12.42
C MET A 12 7.63 4.52 13.89
N GLN A 13 8.83 4.21 14.34
CA GLN A 13 9.31 4.78 15.57
C GLN A 13 9.24 6.29 15.39
N LEU A 14 8.22 6.85 16.01
CA LEU A 14 8.18 8.28 16.29
C LEU A 14 9.58 8.66 16.79
N PRO A 15 10.16 9.74 16.30
CA PRO A 15 11.48 10.16 16.72
C PRO A 15 11.54 10.03 18.23
N ASP A 16 12.56 9.33 18.70
CA ASP A 16 12.74 8.97 20.10
C ASP A 16 12.41 10.20 20.96
N GLN A 17 11.37 10.13 21.77
CA GLN A 17 10.92 11.28 22.59
C GLN A 17 12.03 11.83 23.48
N LYS A 18 13.12 11.07 23.65
CA LYS A 18 14.31 11.48 24.40
C LYS A 18 15.16 12.56 23.71
N ASN A 19 15.02 12.76 22.39
CA ASN A 19 15.83 13.76 21.66
C ASN A 19 15.07 15.05 21.31
N ILE A 20 13.79 15.17 21.69
CA ILE A 20 13.02 16.41 21.47
C ILE A 20 12.82 17.11 22.82
N GLN A 21 13.89 17.30 23.56
CA GLN A 21 13.85 18.11 24.79
C GLN A 21 14.26 19.57 24.59
N ASP A 22 14.38 20.04 23.36
CA ASP A 22 14.73 21.46 23.14
C ASP A 22 13.72 22.15 22.22
N LYS A 23 12.94 23.02 22.87
CA LYS A 23 12.27 24.23 22.36
C LYS A 23 11.03 24.05 21.49
N ASP A 24 9.88 24.30 22.07
CA ASP A 24 8.67 24.93 21.46
C ASP A 24 8.21 24.44 20.07
N ILE A 25 8.46 23.17 19.73
CA ILE A 25 7.88 22.56 18.54
C ILE A 25 6.68 21.72 18.96
N SER A 26 5.51 22.28 18.82
CA SER A 26 4.26 21.50 18.87
C SER A 26 4.20 20.64 17.63
N ILE A 27 4.44 19.32 17.78
CA ILE A 27 4.22 18.37 16.68
C ILE A 27 2.72 18.11 16.60
N LEU A 28 2.07 18.72 15.62
CA LEU A 28 0.67 18.48 15.31
C LEU A 28 0.56 17.21 14.46
N TYR A 29 0.05 16.13 15.03
CA TYR A 29 -0.32 14.92 14.28
C TYR A 29 -1.66 15.18 13.59
N LEU A 30 -1.62 15.71 12.39
CA LEU A 30 -2.84 15.83 11.59
C LEU A 30 -3.22 14.44 11.10
N PRO A 31 -4.48 14.00 11.27
CA PRO A 31 -4.96 12.83 10.57
C PRO A 31 -4.75 13.05 9.08
N PRO A 32 -4.33 12.04 8.30
CA PRO A 32 -4.22 12.19 6.88
C PRO A 32 -5.57 12.69 6.35
N THR A 33 -5.54 13.82 5.65
CA THR A 33 -6.73 14.29 4.94
C THR A 33 -7.14 13.19 3.98
N PRO A 34 -8.35 12.65 4.09
CA PRO A 34 -8.80 11.61 3.19
C PRO A 34 -8.58 12.11 1.77
N TYR A 35 -7.92 11.30 0.96
CA TYR A 35 -7.64 11.61 -0.43
C TYR A 35 -8.99 11.82 -1.13
N LEU A 36 -9.40 13.06 -1.25
CA LEU A 36 -10.55 13.47 -2.07
C LEU A 36 -10.14 13.34 -3.55
N SER A 37 -9.86 12.12 -3.98
CA SER A 37 -9.80 11.83 -5.39
C SER A 37 -11.25 11.77 -5.88
N SER A 38 -11.67 12.80 -6.57
CA SER A 38 -12.97 12.96 -7.22
C SER A 38 -13.16 12.01 -8.41
N GLY A 39 -12.82 10.76 -8.26
CA GLY A 39 -13.01 9.71 -9.24
C GLY A 39 -14.30 8.93 -8.99
N SER A 40 -15.44 9.58 -9.16
CA SER A 40 -16.72 8.88 -9.32
C SER A 40 -17.00 8.75 -10.82
N GLY A 41 -17.07 7.54 -11.32
CA GLY A 41 -17.40 7.30 -12.72
C GLY A 41 -17.72 5.84 -12.95
N PRO A 42 -18.36 5.50 -14.10
CA PRO A 42 -18.81 4.13 -14.41
C PRO A 42 -17.71 3.08 -14.29
N ARG A 43 -16.46 3.47 -14.55
CA ARG A 43 -15.30 2.58 -14.43
C ARG A 43 -15.02 2.20 -12.96
N LEU A 44 -15.20 3.13 -12.00
CA LEU A 44 -15.02 2.85 -10.58
C LEU A 44 -16.13 1.92 -10.06
N GLU A 45 -17.37 2.14 -10.45
CA GLU A 45 -18.49 1.28 -10.06
C GLU A 45 -18.30 -0.14 -10.57
N THR A 46 -17.91 -0.29 -11.84
CA THR A 46 -17.62 -1.60 -12.46
C THR A 46 -16.47 -2.30 -11.71
N LEU A 47 -15.39 -1.59 -11.42
CA LEU A 47 -14.27 -2.11 -10.63
C LEU A 47 -14.74 -2.55 -9.24
N THR A 48 -15.44 -1.69 -8.51
CA THR A 48 -15.92 -1.97 -7.15
C THR A 48 -16.78 -3.23 -7.11
N LYS A 49 -17.75 -3.36 -8.04
CA LYS A 49 -18.60 -4.55 -8.15
C LYS A 49 -17.78 -5.81 -8.41
N ARG A 50 -16.83 -5.75 -9.33
CA ARG A 50 -15.96 -6.88 -9.62
C ARG A 50 -15.09 -7.28 -8.43
N LEU A 51 -14.54 -6.31 -7.69
CA LEU A 51 -13.75 -6.60 -6.48
C LEU A 51 -14.61 -7.22 -5.37
N GLN A 52 -15.85 -6.76 -5.21
CA GLN A 52 -16.81 -7.38 -4.29
C GLN A 52 -17.10 -8.84 -4.68
N ASP A 53 -17.20 -9.13 -5.98
CA ASP A 53 -17.39 -10.51 -6.46
C ASP A 53 -16.14 -11.37 -6.22
N ILE A 54 -14.94 -10.83 -6.46
CA ILE A 54 -13.68 -11.50 -6.12
C ILE A 54 -13.60 -11.81 -4.61
N LYS A 55 -14.02 -10.87 -3.78
CA LYS A 55 -13.96 -11.04 -2.30
C LYS A 55 -14.90 -12.12 -1.76
N LYS A 56 -15.88 -12.56 -2.54
CA LYS A 56 -16.71 -13.74 -2.20
C LYS A 56 -15.93 -15.05 -2.32
N ASP A 57 -14.90 -15.06 -3.16
CA ASP A 57 -13.98 -16.18 -3.32
C ASP A 57 -12.86 -16.10 -2.27
N LYS A 58 -12.93 -16.96 -1.28
CA LYS A 58 -11.96 -16.99 -0.16
C LYS A 58 -10.54 -17.37 -0.57
N GLU A 59 -10.35 -17.94 -1.74
CA GLU A 59 -9.03 -18.33 -2.26
C GLU A 59 -8.34 -17.18 -3.01
N ARG A 60 -9.09 -16.12 -3.33
CA ARG A 60 -8.56 -14.95 -4.03
C ARG A 60 -8.29 -13.79 -3.08
N ASN A 61 -7.18 -13.09 -3.33
CA ASN A 61 -6.79 -11.93 -2.55
C ASN A 61 -6.63 -10.71 -3.45
N ILE A 62 -7.04 -9.54 -2.95
CA ILE A 62 -6.95 -8.27 -3.66
C ILE A 62 -5.77 -7.49 -3.08
N ILE A 63 -4.79 -7.19 -3.95
CA ILE A 63 -3.57 -6.49 -3.60
C ILE A 63 -3.56 -5.13 -4.30
N VAL A 64 -3.50 -4.06 -3.53
CA VAL A 64 -3.37 -2.71 -4.08
C VAL A 64 -1.92 -2.26 -4.06
N GLY A 65 -1.41 -1.76 -5.17
CA GLY A 65 -0.09 -1.13 -5.27
C GLY A 65 -0.24 0.38 -5.43
N LEU A 66 0.31 1.14 -4.49
CA LEU A 66 0.28 2.60 -4.48
C LEU A 66 1.72 3.10 -4.68
N LEU A 67 2.09 3.30 -5.95
CA LEU A 67 3.47 3.47 -6.38
C LEU A 67 3.68 4.78 -7.13
N GLY A 68 4.77 5.47 -6.83
CA GLY A 68 5.28 6.57 -7.65
C GLY A 68 4.94 7.95 -7.15
N LYS A 69 4.00 8.12 -6.27
CA LYS A 69 3.61 9.44 -5.81
C LYS A 69 4.72 10.11 -5.02
N GLY A 70 5.35 11.11 -5.63
CA GLY A 70 6.47 11.84 -5.03
C GLY A 70 7.85 11.21 -5.26
N ASN A 71 7.95 10.06 -5.90
CA ASN A 71 9.22 9.42 -6.18
C ASN A 71 9.81 9.90 -7.52
N LYS A 72 11.01 10.52 -7.46
CA LYS A 72 11.71 11.03 -8.66
C LYS A 72 12.43 9.94 -9.46
N ASN A 73 12.55 8.73 -8.95
CA ASN A 73 13.27 7.62 -9.58
C ASN A 73 12.33 6.72 -10.40
N SER A 74 11.83 7.23 -11.52
CA SER A 74 10.92 6.48 -12.41
C SER A 74 11.44 5.11 -12.83
N LYS A 75 12.76 4.98 -13.08
CA LYS A 75 13.36 3.72 -13.49
C LYS A 75 13.25 2.61 -12.44
N ILE A 76 13.52 2.92 -11.17
CA ILE A 76 13.42 1.94 -10.08
C ILE A 76 11.97 1.49 -9.94
N LEU A 77 11.02 2.41 -10.04
CA LEU A 77 9.61 2.10 -9.99
C LEU A 77 9.14 1.27 -11.20
N GLU A 78 9.65 1.56 -12.40
CA GLU A 78 9.39 0.74 -13.59
C GLU A 78 9.91 -0.69 -13.43
N ASP A 79 11.11 -0.85 -12.88
CA ASP A 79 11.69 -2.17 -12.62
C ASP A 79 10.88 -2.92 -11.56
N PHE A 80 10.46 -2.24 -10.50
CA PHE A 80 9.59 -2.83 -9.47
C PHE A 80 8.21 -3.19 -10.04
N TYR A 81 7.62 -2.33 -10.88
CA TYR A 81 6.40 -2.66 -11.62
C TYR A 81 6.55 -3.96 -12.44
N ARG A 82 7.69 -4.14 -13.14
CA ARG A 82 7.96 -5.37 -13.89
C ARG A 82 8.01 -6.60 -12.99
N VAL A 83 8.54 -6.45 -11.77
CA VAL A 83 8.53 -7.53 -10.75
C VAL A 83 7.10 -7.88 -10.36
N ILE A 84 6.26 -6.87 -10.07
CA ILE A 84 4.85 -7.08 -9.74
C ILE A 84 4.10 -7.73 -10.92
N LYS A 85 4.30 -7.26 -12.15
CA LYS A 85 3.69 -7.85 -13.35
C LYS A 85 4.06 -9.32 -13.52
N ARG A 86 5.32 -9.70 -13.33
CA ARG A 86 5.76 -11.09 -13.38
C ARG A 86 5.15 -11.93 -12.26
N SER A 87 5.05 -11.36 -11.07
CA SER A 87 4.41 -12.02 -9.92
C SER A 87 2.92 -12.25 -10.17
N SER A 88 2.21 -11.31 -10.79
CA SER A 88 0.79 -11.46 -11.12
C SER A 88 0.53 -12.60 -12.10
N ILE A 89 1.37 -12.73 -13.15
CA ILE A 89 1.28 -13.83 -14.11
C ILE A 89 1.43 -15.21 -13.43
N ARG A 90 2.32 -15.30 -12.45
CA ARG A 90 2.61 -16.55 -11.73
C ARG A 90 1.55 -16.91 -10.70
N ASN A 91 0.75 -15.95 -10.24
CA ASN A 91 -0.21 -16.13 -9.15
C ASN A 91 -1.60 -15.60 -9.55
N PRO A 92 -2.38 -16.36 -10.30
CA PRO A 92 -3.72 -15.94 -10.76
C PRO A 92 -4.72 -15.77 -9.61
N ARG A 93 -4.43 -16.29 -8.42
CA ARG A 93 -5.23 -16.07 -7.21
C ARG A 93 -5.15 -14.66 -6.63
N TYR A 94 -4.16 -13.87 -7.05
CA TYR A 94 -4.03 -12.48 -6.63
C TYR A 94 -4.60 -11.56 -7.70
N GLN A 95 -5.50 -10.66 -7.31
CA GLN A 95 -5.94 -9.55 -8.13
C GLN A 95 -5.10 -8.33 -7.77
N PHE A 96 -4.33 -7.81 -8.72
CA PHE A 96 -3.52 -6.61 -8.53
C PHE A 96 -4.24 -5.37 -9.06
N ILE A 97 -4.29 -4.31 -8.26
CA ILE A 97 -4.78 -2.99 -8.62
C ILE A 97 -3.63 -2.01 -8.39
N LEU A 98 -3.04 -1.49 -9.44
CA LEU A 98 -1.92 -0.57 -9.30
C LEU A 98 -2.35 0.85 -9.60
N LEU A 99 -2.11 1.73 -8.64
CA LEU A 99 -2.21 3.17 -8.77
C LEU A 99 -0.80 3.72 -8.94
N THR A 100 -0.52 4.30 -10.09
CA THR A 100 0.81 4.82 -10.41
C THR A 100 0.72 5.97 -11.41
N ASP A 101 1.64 6.91 -11.30
CA ASP A 101 1.82 8.03 -12.24
C ASP A 101 3.01 7.84 -13.20
N ILE A 102 3.64 6.65 -13.20
CA ILE A 102 4.76 6.31 -14.08
C ILE A 102 4.29 6.28 -15.54
N PRO A 103 4.76 7.19 -16.43
CA PRO A 103 4.21 7.30 -17.79
C PRO A 103 4.42 6.06 -18.64
N ASN A 104 5.61 5.46 -18.56
CA ASN A 104 6.02 4.34 -19.42
C ASN A 104 5.27 3.03 -19.12
N VAL A 105 4.70 2.92 -17.92
CA VAL A 105 3.94 1.73 -17.51
C VAL A 105 2.66 1.59 -18.33
N TYR A 106 2.04 2.70 -18.76
CA TYR A 106 0.83 2.72 -19.57
C TYR A 106 1.08 2.45 -21.06
N GLN A 107 2.33 2.55 -21.50
CA GLN A 107 2.71 2.30 -22.89
C GLN A 107 3.09 0.84 -23.16
N SER A 108 3.35 0.08 -22.09
CA SER A 108 3.76 -1.32 -22.25
C SER A 108 2.56 -2.22 -22.47
N SER A 109 2.69 -3.05 -23.51
CA SER A 109 1.91 -4.26 -23.85
C SER A 109 0.99 -4.85 -22.78
N GLU A 110 0.00 -5.59 -23.23
CA GLU A 110 -0.98 -6.42 -22.54
C GLU A 110 -0.73 -6.66 -21.05
N LEU A 111 -1.67 -6.16 -20.24
CA LEU A 111 -1.70 -6.46 -18.81
C LEU A 111 -2.16 -7.90 -18.60
N PRO A 112 -1.66 -8.60 -17.59
CA PRO A 112 -2.27 -9.85 -17.14
C PRO A 112 -3.74 -9.63 -16.74
N ASP A 113 -4.59 -10.64 -16.96
CA ASP A 113 -6.04 -10.57 -16.68
C ASP A 113 -6.35 -10.24 -15.21
N ASN A 114 -5.45 -10.59 -14.32
CA ASN A 114 -5.55 -10.33 -12.89
C ASN A 114 -4.81 -9.05 -12.44
N MET A 115 -4.56 -8.11 -13.37
CA MET A 115 -3.85 -6.85 -13.07
C MET A 115 -4.52 -5.67 -13.78
N GLU A 116 -4.71 -4.59 -13.04
CA GLU A 116 -5.25 -3.34 -13.57
C GLU A 116 -4.40 -2.15 -13.15
N LEU A 117 -4.34 -1.15 -14.05
CA LEU A 117 -3.61 0.08 -13.84
C LEU A 117 -4.55 1.28 -13.80
N PHE A 118 -4.30 2.17 -12.84
CA PHE A 118 -5.01 3.43 -12.67
C PHE A 118 -4.03 4.57 -12.43
N ARG A 119 -4.33 5.75 -12.98
CA ARG A 119 -3.63 7.01 -12.63
C ARG A 119 -4.25 7.66 -11.41
N THR A 120 -5.56 7.56 -11.31
CA THR A 120 -6.34 8.09 -10.20
C THR A 120 -7.40 7.07 -9.79
N LEU A 121 -7.62 6.94 -8.51
CA LEU A 121 -8.60 6.02 -7.95
C LEU A 121 -9.09 6.57 -6.62
N ASN A 122 -10.38 6.40 -6.34
CA ASN A 122 -10.92 6.75 -5.02
C ASN A 122 -10.50 5.66 -4.02
N LEU A 123 -9.46 5.95 -3.23
CA LEU A 123 -8.91 5.00 -2.27
C LEU A 123 -9.91 4.63 -1.18
N ASN A 124 -10.75 5.57 -0.72
CA ASN A 124 -11.75 5.30 0.31
C ASN A 124 -12.76 4.22 -0.11
N THR A 125 -13.04 4.11 -1.41
CA THR A 125 -13.94 3.07 -1.95
C THR A 125 -13.23 1.73 -2.13
N ILE A 126 -11.94 1.75 -2.50
CA ILE A 126 -11.22 0.54 -2.91
C ILE A 126 -10.48 -0.11 -1.75
N LEU A 127 -9.85 0.66 -0.85
CA LEU A 127 -9.06 0.12 0.24
C LEU A 127 -9.84 -0.88 1.12
N PRO A 128 -11.11 -0.64 1.50
CA PRO A 128 -11.87 -1.60 2.31
C PRO A 128 -12.07 -2.97 1.65
N LEU A 129 -11.89 -3.04 0.33
CA LEU A 129 -11.99 -4.29 -0.44
C LEU A 129 -10.65 -5.02 -0.55
N CYS A 130 -9.53 -4.37 -0.24
CA CYS A 130 -8.20 -4.92 -0.40
C CYS A 130 -7.79 -5.78 0.81
N ASP A 131 -6.89 -6.71 0.57
CA ASP A 131 -6.34 -7.61 1.58
C ASP A 131 -4.92 -7.24 1.99
N LEU A 132 -4.20 -6.55 1.09
CA LEU A 132 -2.82 -6.13 1.28
C LEU A 132 -2.52 -4.91 0.42
N ALA A 133 -1.67 -4.01 0.91
CA ALA A 133 -1.13 -2.90 0.15
C ALA A 133 0.38 -3.01 -0.05
N LEU A 134 0.85 -2.62 -1.25
CA LEU A 134 2.25 -2.43 -1.59
C LEU A 134 2.49 -0.93 -1.78
N THR A 135 3.44 -0.34 -1.07
CA THR A 135 3.73 1.10 -1.17
C THR A 135 5.22 1.34 -1.32
N ASP A 136 5.59 2.44 -1.97
CA ASP A 136 6.96 2.93 -1.88
C ASP A 136 7.16 3.77 -0.61
N SER A 137 8.42 3.85 -0.17
CA SER A 137 8.78 4.51 1.09
C SER A 137 8.66 6.04 1.07
N HIS A 138 8.52 6.64 -0.12
CA HIS A 138 8.39 8.09 -0.30
C HIS A 138 6.93 8.55 -0.39
N SER A 139 6.01 7.61 -0.50
CA SER A 139 4.58 7.89 -0.55
C SER A 139 3.97 7.88 0.84
N ASP A 140 3.11 8.85 1.14
CA ASP A 140 2.29 8.86 2.37
C ASP A 140 1.08 7.91 2.28
N ALA A 141 0.90 7.25 1.14
CA ALA A 141 -0.23 6.34 0.90
C ALA A 141 -0.29 5.16 1.89
N TRP A 142 0.83 4.81 2.53
CA TRP A 142 0.84 3.82 3.60
C TRP A 142 -0.02 4.26 4.81
N LEU A 143 -0.13 5.57 5.07
CA LEU A 143 -1.02 6.10 6.11
C LEU A 143 -2.48 5.81 5.76
N ASP A 144 -2.92 6.10 4.52
CA ASP A 144 -4.28 5.81 4.08
C ASP A 144 -4.61 4.33 4.24
N CYS A 145 -3.68 3.44 3.88
CA CYS A 145 -3.84 2.00 4.06
C CYS A 145 -3.91 1.61 5.54
N THR A 146 -3.09 2.23 6.39
CA THR A 146 -3.09 1.98 7.84
C THR A 146 -4.43 2.41 8.46
N PHE A 147 -4.95 3.58 8.09
CA PHE A 147 -6.27 4.03 8.54
C PHE A 147 -7.41 3.18 8.01
N ALA A 148 -7.26 2.60 6.82
CA ALA A 148 -8.17 1.58 6.31
C ALA A 148 -7.96 0.19 6.97
N GLN A 149 -7.05 0.07 7.92
CA GLN A 149 -6.69 -1.18 8.64
C GLN A 149 -6.24 -2.30 7.71
N ILE A 150 -5.54 -1.96 6.63
CA ILE A 150 -5.00 -2.91 5.67
C ILE A 150 -3.51 -3.12 5.95
N PRO A 151 -3.02 -4.37 5.98
CA PRO A 151 -1.59 -4.65 6.03
C PRO A 151 -0.82 -3.99 4.90
N VAL A 152 0.34 -3.43 5.19
CA VAL A 152 1.17 -2.70 4.22
C VAL A 152 2.55 -3.32 4.11
N LEU A 153 2.99 -3.61 2.90
CA LEU A 153 4.39 -3.88 2.57
C LEU A 153 5.00 -2.62 1.96
N LYS A 154 5.91 -2.00 2.69
CA LYS A 154 6.56 -0.75 2.31
C LYS A 154 7.96 -1.02 1.78
N TYR A 155 8.26 -0.53 0.57
CA TYR A 155 9.52 -0.78 -0.12
C TYR A 155 10.35 0.49 -0.24
N SER A 156 11.59 0.45 0.25
CA SER A 156 12.58 1.48 -0.07
C SER A 156 13.12 1.30 -1.49
N PRO A 157 13.74 2.32 -2.10
CA PRO A 157 14.40 2.17 -3.40
C PRO A 157 15.41 1.01 -3.42
N LYS A 158 16.13 0.79 -2.33
CA LYS A 158 17.08 -0.32 -2.18
C LYS A 158 16.38 -1.68 -2.22
N ASP A 159 15.22 -1.80 -1.59
CA ASP A 159 14.44 -3.03 -1.60
C ASP A 159 13.89 -3.31 -3.00
N MET A 160 13.37 -2.28 -3.69
CA MET A 160 12.83 -2.38 -5.04
C MET A 160 13.86 -2.86 -6.08
N ILE A 161 15.13 -2.41 -5.94
CA ILE A 161 16.22 -2.82 -6.84
C ILE A 161 16.57 -4.31 -6.65
N ASN A 162 16.48 -4.81 -5.43
CA ASN A 162 16.95 -6.14 -5.06
C ASN A 162 15.87 -7.21 -4.99
N ILE A 163 14.60 -6.82 -5.17
CA ILE A 163 13.49 -7.76 -5.07
C ILE A 163 13.33 -8.56 -6.36
N THR A 164 13.06 -9.85 -6.21
CA THR A 164 12.67 -10.73 -7.31
C THR A 164 11.19 -11.08 -7.23
N PRO A 165 10.54 -11.54 -8.31
CA PRO A 165 9.15 -11.97 -8.26
C PRO A 165 8.89 -13.01 -7.16
N MET A 166 9.75 -14.02 -7.04
CA MET A 166 9.63 -15.06 -6.01
C MET A 166 9.72 -14.48 -4.59
N LYS A 167 10.61 -13.51 -4.37
CA LYS A 167 10.77 -12.86 -3.06
C LYS A 167 9.56 -11.99 -2.72
N LEU A 168 9.00 -11.28 -3.70
CA LEU A 168 7.76 -10.53 -3.56
C LEU A 168 6.60 -11.46 -3.20
N GLU A 169 6.45 -12.57 -3.91
CA GLU A 169 5.42 -13.58 -3.67
C GLU A 169 5.49 -14.13 -2.23
N GLN A 170 6.68 -14.48 -1.77
CA GLN A 170 6.90 -14.95 -0.39
C GLN A 170 6.51 -13.90 0.65
N GLN A 171 6.82 -12.62 0.40
CA GLN A 171 6.44 -11.52 1.30
C GLN A 171 4.92 -11.28 1.32
N ILE A 172 4.29 -11.34 0.15
CA ILE A 172 2.82 -11.25 0.02
C ILE A 172 2.17 -12.41 0.80
N GLU A 173 2.60 -13.63 0.57
CA GLU A 173 2.05 -14.81 1.23
C GLU A 173 2.20 -14.72 2.75
N TYR A 174 3.38 -14.35 3.22
CA TYR A 174 3.62 -14.14 4.65
C TYR A 174 2.70 -13.06 5.24
N ALA A 175 2.53 -11.94 4.55
CA ALA A 175 1.65 -10.86 5.02
C ALA A 175 0.18 -11.29 5.07
N LEU A 176 -0.28 -12.05 4.07
CA LEU A 176 -1.64 -12.56 4.02
C LEU A 176 -1.90 -13.62 5.11
N GLN A 177 -0.96 -14.51 5.38
CA GLN A 177 -1.05 -15.49 6.47
C GLN A 177 -1.10 -14.82 7.85
N ASN A 178 -0.43 -13.68 8.02
CA ASN A 178 -0.40 -12.90 9.25
C ASN A 178 -1.38 -11.71 9.24
N LYS A 179 -2.32 -11.67 8.31
CA LYS A 179 -3.22 -10.53 8.08
C LYS A 179 -3.92 -10.07 9.36
N THR A 180 -4.46 -10.96 10.16
CA THR A 180 -5.17 -10.63 11.41
C THR A 180 -4.26 -9.86 12.38
N THR A 181 -3.06 -10.36 12.60
CA THR A 181 -2.07 -9.71 13.49
C THR A 181 -1.64 -8.34 12.95
N LEU A 182 -1.41 -8.24 11.64
CA LEU A 182 -1.01 -6.97 11.00
C LEU A 182 -2.15 -5.94 11.01
N THR A 183 -3.38 -6.38 10.79
CA THR A 183 -4.57 -5.52 10.89
C THR A 183 -4.77 -5.00 12.31
N GLN A 184 -4.58 -5.85 13.32
CA GLN A 184 -4.66 -5.44 14.73
C GLN A 184 -3.61 -4.37 15.06
N LYS A 185 -2.38 -4.54 14.61
CA LYS A 185 -1.31 -3.53 14.80
C LYS A 185 -1.63 -2.21 14.07
N ALA A 186 -2.19 -2.27 12.86
CA ALA A 186 -2.63 -1.06 12.16
C ALA A 186 -3.71 -0.32 12.94
N LYS A 187 -4.66 -1.04 13.55
CA LYS A 187 -5.70 -0.48 14.42
C LYS A 187 -5.09 0.20 15.66
N GLU A 188 -4.17 -0.48 16.34
CA GLU A 188 -3.49 0.10 17.52
C GLU A 188 -2.76 1.41 17.18
N LEU A 189 -2.17 1.48 16.00
CA LEU A 189 -1.54 2.69 15.51
C LEU A 189 -2.55 3.81 15.23
N CYS A 190 -3.69 3.49 14.62
CA CYS A 190 -4.79 4.44 14.42
C CYS A 190 -5.29 4.99 15.77
N ASP A 191 -5.56 4.10 16.73
CA ASP A 191 -6.01 4.48 18.07
C ASP A 191 -4.98 5.36 18.79
N PHE A 192 -3.69 5.14 18.55
CA PHE A 192 -2.62 5.99 19.07
C PHE A 192 -2.68 7.41 18.46
N PHE A 193 -2.80 7.53 17.14
CA PHE A 193 -2.91 8.83 16.46
C PHE A 193 -4.16 9.58 16.90
N GLU A 194 -5.30 8.91 17.02
CA GLU A 194 -6.54 9.52 17.48
C GLU A 194 -6.45 10.05 18.92
N ARG A 195 -5.80 9.29 19.81
CA ARG A 195 -5.58 9.74 21.20
C ARG A 195 -4.70 10.97 21.24
N LYS A 196 -3.59 10.97 20.50
CA LYS A 196 -2.68 12.12 20.45
C LYS A 196 -3.36 13.38 19.91
N ASN A 197 -4.22 13.25 18.91
CA ASN A 197 -4.99 14.39 18.37
C ASN A 197 -6.03 14.94 19.35
N ARG A 198 -6.46 14.17 20.35
CA ARG A 198 -7.41 14.66 21.38
C ARG A 198 -6.70 15.34 22.58
N GLU A 199 -5.41 15.14 22.72
CA GLU A 199 -4.60 15.72 23.80
C GLU A 199 -4.09 17.14 23.43
N ILE A 200 -4.32 17.61 22.20
CA ILE A 200 -3.99 18.95 21.68
C ILE A 200 -5.22 19.84 21.71
#